data_e37d23a8be8787474fff14ec87ed63f9
#
_entry.id   e37d23a8be8787474fff14ec87ed63f9
#
_cell.length_a   1.000
_cell.length_b   1.000
_cell.length_c   1.000
_cell.angle_alpha   90.00
_cell.angle_beta   90.00
_cell.angle_gamma   90.00
#
_symmetry.space_group_name_H-M   'P 1'
#
loop_
_entity.id
_entity.type
_entity.pdbx_description
1 polymer ?
#
loop_
_entity_poly.entity_id
_entity_poly.type
_entity_poly.pdbx_seq_one_letter_code
_entity_poly.pdbx_strand_id
1 'polypeptide(L)'
;MQRSPHSGPLPQSNMSRLNTVNIRPGVNVLSVLPHLNYKAWYALAEFVDNSIQSSISRRKDLEAISGGSYVLRVDITFDADDGRIVVLDNAAGIASSDYQRAFRPAEIPPDATGLSEFGMGMKSAACWFAPKWSVRSSALGERDERTVFFDIDRIVHDSIEELNVVTSVASDDKHYTEIRLEDIRRFPKGRTIGKIKEHLASIYRIFLRSGALELFVDGERLRYDEPKVLVTPSYKDPDGPQITWKRDIDIDLGPGKSATGFVAIREKADTRLAGLALFRRNRLVLGSADETYRPADIFKRPNSYESQRIFGEIHLKGFSVSHTKDGVQWGEHEDEFLRKLHKILNAEDLPIIKQTQKYRALEDARNARKVARSAAPAVAKQFDHRALVTSQQTFPSVVSPSPEPSPDENLPDVGEQLDAVAEGERDDFQFEFLFRGTPWIVKLELSYADKESDWLSIQSRPAITDPDPREVLIRVAMLHPFM
;
A
#
# COMPACT_ATOMS: atom_id res chain seq x y z
N MET A 1 32.14 50.28 79.45
CA MET A 1 31.03 50.75 78.61
C MET A 1 31.25 50.19 77.19
N GLN A 2 30.70 49.05 76.91
CA GLN A 2 30.76 48.39 75.55
C GLN A 2 29.40 48.55 74.91
N ARG A 3 29.36 49.13 73.71
CA ARG A 3 28.14 49.24 72.87
C ARG A 3 28.04 48.01 72.00
N SER A 4 26.93 47.28 72.08
CA SER A 4 26.56 46.21 71.22
C SER A 4 26.17 46.70 69.81
N PRO A 5 26.47 46.00 68.70
CA PRO A 5 26.04 46.37 67.35
C PRO A 5 24.58 45.94 67.14
N HIS A 6 23.77 46.85 66.63
CA HIS A 6 22.43 46.58 66.10
C HIS A 6 22.47 45.62 64.94
N SER A 7 21.87 44.45 65.03
CA SER A 7 21.54 43.56 63.93
C SER A 7 20.27 44.10 63.19
N GLY A 8 20.46 44.70 62.04
CA GLY A 8 19.35 45.01 61.13
C GLY A 8 18.69 43.75 60.56
N PRO A 9 17.41 43.76 60.26
CA PRO A 9 16.74 42.61 59.68
C PRO A 9 17.25 42.33 58.28
N LEU A 10 17.53 41.04 57.99
CA LEU A 10 17.87 40.51 56.70
C LEU A 10 16.73 40.79 55.71
N PRO A 11 16.98 41.12 54.45
CA PRO A 11 15.95 41.32 53.47
C PRO A 11 15.24 39.98 53.19
N GLN A 12 13.93 39.93 53.51
CA GLN A 12 13.09 38.80 53.09
C GLN A 12 13.05 38.74 51.57
N SER A 13 13.65 37.70 51.02
CA SER A 13 13.49 37.39 49.59
C SER A 13 12.01 37.11 49.35
N ASN A 14 11.35 38.01 48.64
CA ASN A 14 10.02 37.78 48.06
C ASN A 14 10.15 36.68 47.00
N MET A 15 10.14 35.42 47.42
CA MET A 15 9.84 34.32 46.51
C MET A 15 8.38 34.44 46.09
N SER A 16 8.14 35.13 44.98
CA SER A 16 6.83 35.13 44.35
C SER A 16 6.46 33.68 44.05
N ARG A 17 5.45 33.16 44.78
CA ARG A 17 4.92 31.85 44.53
C ARG A 17 4.37 31.85 43.12
N LEU A 18 4.97 30.99 42.25
CA LEU A 18 4.50 30.77 40.88
C LEU A 18 3.10 30.12 40.98
N ASN A 19 2.02 30.89 40.84
CA ASN A 19 0.66 30.39 40.97
C ASN A 19 0.05 29.98 39.63
N THR A 20 0.64 30.42 38.49
CA THR A 20 0.15 30.14 37.13
C THR A 20 1.30 30.02 36.16
N VAL A 21 1.14 29.16 35.12
CA VAL A 21 2.08 29.00 34.03
C VAL A 21 1.34 29.28 32.74
N ASN A 22 1.95 30.09 31.86
CA ASN A 22 1.40 30.31 30.53
C ASN A 22 1.76 29.10 29.64
N ILE A 23 0.73 28.37 29.14
CA ILE A 23 0.88 27.18 28.29
C ILE A 23 0.55 27.47 26.82
N ARG A 24 0.34 28.73 26.42
CA ARG A 24 0.13 29.09 25.02
C ARG A 24 1.40 28.80 24.22
N PRO A 25 1.33 28.02 23.11
CA PRO A 25 2.48 27.86 22.26
C PRO A 25 2.87 29.17 21.60
N GLY A 26 4.12 29.58 21.71
CA GLY A 26 4.66 30.70 20.96
C GLY A 26 4.95 30.35 19.51
N VAL A 27 5.34 31.34 18.70
CA VAL A 27 5.69 31.14 17.27
C VAL A 27 6.83 30.13 17.04
N ASN A 28 7.62 29.85 18.08
CA ASN A 28 8.69 28.85 18.07
C ASN A 28 8.19 27.43 17.72
N VAL A 29 6.89 27.13 17.87
CA VAL A 29 6.32 25.86 17.42
C VAL A 29 6.54 25.65 15.92
N LEU A 30 6.62 26.72 15.13
CA LEU A 30 6.85 26.63 13.69
C LEU A 30 8.23 26.06 13.34
N SER A 31 9.25 26.24 14.20
CA SER A 31 10.60 25.68 13.98
C SER A 31 10.68 24.17 14.20
N VAL A 32 9.69 23.57 14.86
CA VAL A 32 9.61 22.11 15.08
C VAL A 32 8.97 21.39 13.89
N LEU A 33 8.09 22.07 13.14
CA LEU A 33 7.33 21.46 12.03
C LEU A 33 8.19 20.88 10.90
N PRO A 34 9.37 21.45 10.53
CA PRO A 34 10.27 20.85 9.54
C PRO A 34 10.81 19.47 9.93
N HIS A 35 10.78 19.12 11.21
CA HIS A 35 11.29 17.86 11.76
C HIS A 35 10.23 16.77 11.89
N LEU A 36 8.99 17.03 11.47
CA LEU A 36 7.96 16.01 11.42
C LEU A 36 8.35 14.89 10.45
N ASN A 37 7.99 13.66 10.80
CA ASN A 37 8.27 12.51 9.96
C ASN A 37 7.23 12.37 8.82
N TYR A 38 7.18 13.39 7.95
CA TYR A 38 6.35 13.34 6.76
C TYR A 38 7.04 12.61 5.60
N LYS A 39 6.23 11.95 4.79
CA LYS A 39 6.57 11.62 3.40
C LYS A 39 5.96 12.68 2.49
N ALA A 40 6.64 13.00 1.38
CA ALA A 40 6.25 14.10 0.49
C ALA A 40 4.78 14.01 0.04
N TRP A 41 4.29 12.83 -0.26
CA TRP A 41 2.89 12.64 -0.69
C TRP A 41 1.87 12.89 0.41
N TYR A 42 2.17 12.57 1.68
CA TYR A 42 1.27 12.88 2.79
C TYR A 42 1.26 14.38 3.09
N ALA A 43 2.41 15.04 3.00
CA ALA A 43 2.47 16.49 3.16
C ALA A 43 1.70 17.23 2.04
N LEU A 44 1.86 16.81 0.76
CA LEU A 44 1.08 17.36 -0.35
C LEU A 44 -0.42 17.07 -0.20
N ALA A 45 -0.76 15.89 0.33
CA ALA A 45 -2.15 15.53 0.59
C ALA A 45 -2.84 16.49 1.59
N GLU A 46 -2.14 17.13 2.52
CA GLU A 46 -2.75 18.12 3.43
C GLU A 46 -3.30 19.34 2.66
N PHE A 47 -2.66 19.75 1.57
CA PHE A 47 -3.18 20.82 0.72
C PHE A 47 -4.41 20.36 -0.06
N VAL A 48 -4.36 19.18 -0.66
CA VAL A 48 -5.49 18.60 -1.41
C VAL A 48 -6.69 18.33 -0.48
N ASP A 49 -6.45 17.85 0.75
CA ASP A 49 -7.51 17.68 1.78
C ASP A 49 -8.24 19.01 2.07
N ASN A 50 -7.49 20.12 2.16
CA ASN A 50 -8.09 21.44 2.39
C ASN A 50 -8.93 21.91 1.20
N SER A 51 -8.44 21.68 -0.03
CA SER A 51 -9.19 21.99 -1.26
C SER A 51 -10.49 21.18 -1.33
N ILE A 52 -10.42 19.86 -1.02
CA ILE A 52 -11.61 19.00 -0.95
C ILE A 52 -12.58 19.48 0.12
N GLN A 53 -12.07 19.82 1.32
CA GLN A 53 -12.91 20.30 2.42
C GLN A 53 -13.61 21.63 2.04
N SER A 54 -12.89 22.60 1.46
CA SER A 54 -13.46 23.87 0.99
C SER A 54 -14.53 23.63 -0.08
N SER A 55 -14.26 22.74 -1.04
CA SER A 55 -15.22 22.35 -2.07
C SER A 55 -16.49 21.72 -1.51
N ILE A 56 -16.37 20.80 -0.55
CA ILE A 56 -17.54 20.13 0.06
C ILE A 56 -18.36 21.13 0.86
N SER A 57 -17.72 21.99 1.66
CA SER A 57 -18.39 22.96 2.54
C SER A 57 -19.21 24.00 1.76
N ARG A 58 -18.80 24.34 0.54
CA ARG A 58 -19.45 25.36 -0.30
C ARG A 58 -19.98 24.78 -1.62
N ARG A 59 -20.23 23.48 -1.65
CA ARG A 59 -20.62 22.74 -2.86
C ARG A 59 -21.78 23.38 -3.62
N LYS A 60 -22.83 23.72 -2.92
CA LYS A 60 -24.03 24.31 -3.52
C LYS A 60 -23.76 25.65 -4.20
N ASP A 61 -22.93 26.50 -3.56
CA ASP A 61 -22.60 27.82 -4.09
C ASP A 61 -21.71 27.69 -5.34
N LEU A 62 -20.72 26.78 -5.29
CA LEU A 62 -19.83 26.48 -6.42
C LEU A 62 -20.60 25.92 -7.62
N GLU A 63 -21.56 25.03 -7.38
CA GLU A 63 -22.43 24.49 -8.44
C GLU A 63 -23.31 25.59 -9.06
N ALA A 64 -23.82 26.50 -8.24
CA ALA A 64 -24.68 27.59 -8.73
C ALA A 64 -23.93 28.51 -9.71
N ILE A 65 -22.68 28.88 -9.41
CA ILE A 65 -21.89 29.76 -10.30
C ILE A 65 -21.35 29.03 -11.53
N SER A 66 -21.16 27.70 -11.44
CA SER A 66 -20.63 26.87 -12.53
C SER A 66 -21.73 26.32 -13.47
N GLY A 67 -22.96 26.80 -13.35
CA GLY A 67 -24.08 26.29 -14.15
C GLY A 67 -24.42 24.81 -13.90
N GLY A 68 -24.17 24.31 -12.68
CA GLY A 68 -24.49 22.95 -12.26
C GLY A 68 -23.42 21.87 -12.53
N SER A 69 -22.28 22.24 -13.11
CA SER A 69 -21.23 21.27 -13.53
C SER A 69 -19.88 21.50 -12.81
N TYR A 70 -19.89 21.88 -11.54
CA TYR A 70 -18.65 22.09 -10.80
C TYR A 70 -17.90 20.78 -10.50
N VAL A 71 -16.62 20.77 -10.86
CA VAL A 71 -15.65 19.73 -10.47
C VAL A 71 -14.47 20.40 -9.79
N LEU A 72 -14.09 19.91 -8.61
CA LEU A 72 -12.87 20.38 -7.97
C LEU A 72 -11.66 20.00 -8.81
N ARG A 73 -10.84 21.01 -9.14
CA ARG A 73 -9.55 20.82 -9.79
C ARG A 73 -8.45 21.28 -8.87
N VAL A 74 -7.40 20.46 -8.72
CA VAL A 74 -6.19 20.79 -7.98
C VAL A 74 -4.98 20.52 -8.87
N ASP A 75 -4.14 21.53 -9.04
CA ASP A 75 -2.91 21.46 -9.83
C ASP A 75 -1.70 21.58 -8.88
N ILE A 76 -0.79 20.61 -8.90
CA ILE A 76 0.48 20.60 -8.17
C ILE A 76 1.60 20.72 -9.20
N THR A 77 2.41 21.78 -9.13
CA THR A 77 3.51 22.02 -10.05
C THR A 77 4.84 22.05 -9.33
N PHE A 78 5.82 21.29 -9.82
CA PHE A 78 7.20 21.26 -9.35
C PHE A 78 8.08 22.06 -10.32
N ASP A 79 8.39 23.30 -9.96
CA ASP A 79 9.25 24.17 -10.73
C ASP A 79 10.70 24.00 -10.24
N ALA A 80 11.46 23.17 -10.95
CA ALA A 80 12.83 22.84 -10.56
C ALA A 80 13.81 23.98 -10.82
N ASP A 81 13.53 24.86 -11.79
CA ASP A 81 14.40 25.98 -12.17
C ASP A 81 14.36 27.06 -11.10
N ASP A 82 13.16 27.35 -10.60
CA ASP A 82 12.96 28.32 -9.51
C ASP A 82 12.98 27.69 -8.11
N GLY A 83 13.13 26.37 -8.01
CA GLY A 83 13.18 25.63 -6.72
C GLY A 83 11.91 25.76 -5.91
N ARG A 84 10.74 25.84 -6.55
CA ARG A 84 9.44 26.08 -5.90
C ARG A 84 8.42 24.98 -6.21
N ILE A 85 7.45 24.82 -5.30
CA ILE A 85 6.26 24.00 -5.50
C ILE A 85 5.05 24.91 -5.41
N VAL A 86 4.11 24.78 -6.34
CA VAL A 86 2.86 25.53 -6.35
C VAL A 86 1.70 24.54 -6.30
N VAL A 87 0.76 24.77 -5.39
CA VAL A 87 -0.52 24.05 -5.32
C VAL A 87 -1.63 25.05 -5.55
N LEU A 88 -2.40 24.85 -6.61
CA LEU A 88 -3.51 25.72 -7.01
C LEU A 88 -4.80 24.90 -7.06
N ASP A 89 -5.86 25.42 -6.49
CA ASP A 89 -7.18 24.83 -6.59
C ASP A 89 -8.24 25.84 -7.10
N ASN A 90 -9.38 25.32 -7.53
CA ASN A 90 -10.59 26.08 -7.86
C ASN A 90 -11.69 25.89 -6.80
N ALA A 91 -11.33 25.63 -5.54
CA ALA A 91 -12.26 25.54 -4.42
C ALA A 91 -12.82 26.92 -4.04
N ALA A 92 -13.62 27.01 -3.00
CA ALA A 92 -14.30 28.26 -2.65
C ALA A 92 -13.38 29.36 -2.09
N GLY A 93 -12.07 29.12 -1.97
CA GLY A 93 -11.12 30.03 -1.35
C GLY A 93 -11.23 30.07 0.17
N ILE A 94 -10.51 30.99 0.82
CA ILE A 94 -10.50 31.22 2.27
C ILE A 94 -11.27 32.50 2.57
N ALA A 95 -12.43 32.38 3.21
CA ALA A 95 -13.23 33.53 3.59
C ALA A 95 -12.52 34.43 4.63
N SER A 96 -12.77 35.72 4.61
CA SER A 96 -12.15 36.68 5.52
C SER A 96 -12.35 36.33 7.00
N SER A 97 -13.52 35.78 7.35
CA SER A 97 -13.83 35.26 8.68
C SER A 97 -12.97 34.09 9.13
N ASP A 98 -12.40 33.34 8.19
CA ASP A 98 -11.63 32.13 8.45
C ASP A 98 -10.11 32.36 8.52
N TYR A 99 -9.62 33.59 8.18
CA TYR A 99 -8.18 33.86 8.08
C TYR A 99 -7.45 33.61 9.40
N GLN A 100 -7.99 34.08 10.53
CA GLN A 100 -7.36 33.86 11.84
C GLN A 100 -7.18 32.36 12.11
N ARG A 101 -8.24 31.58 11.93
CA ARG A 101 -8.24 30.12 12.12
C ARG A 101 -7.34 29.40 11.09
N ALA A 102 -7.37 29.81 9.84
CA ALA A 102 -6.59 29.16 8.77
C ALA A 102 -5.09 29.22 9.05
N PHE A 103 -4.59 30.32 9.63
CA PHE A 103 -3.16 30.55 9.83
C PHE A 103 -2.68 30.34 11.27
N ARG A 104 -3.55 30.41 12.28
CA ARG A 104 -3.15 30.11 13.66
C ARG A 104 -2.92 28.60 13.85
N PRO A 105 -1.74 28.16 14.37
CA PRO A 105 -1.47 26.75 14.65
C PRO A 105 -2.45 26.16 15.68
N ALA A 106 -2.86 24.89 15.46
CA ALA A 106 -3.71 24.10 16.35
C ALA A 106 -5.11 24.70 16.65
N GLU A 107 -5.61 25.57 15.78
CA GLU A 107 -6.99 26.03 15.89
C GLU A 107 -7.92 25.07 15.15
N ILE A 108 -8.66 24.29 15.95
CA ILE A 108 -9.54 23.22 15.44
C ILE A 108 -10.74 23.87 14.71
N PRO A 109 -11.10 23.39 13.50
CA PRO A 109 -12.26 23.89 12.80
C PRO A 109 -13.55 23.59 13.56
N PRO A 110 -14.58 24.47 13.50
CA PRO A 110 -15.89 24.26 14.14
C PRO A 110 -16.56 22.97 13.67
N ASP A 111 -16.33 22.59 12.42
CA ASP A 111 -16.79 21.33 11.84
C ASP A 111 -15.59 20.38 11.66
N ALA A 112 -15.44 19.47 12.62
CA ALA A 112 -14.45 18.40 12.58
C ALA A 112 -14.96 17.15 11.83
N THR A 113 -16.13 17.21 11.16
CA THR A 113 -16.70 16.07 10.40
C THR A 113 -16.05 15.89 9.02
N GLY A 114 -15.28 16.90 8.55
CA GLY A 114 -14.57 16.88 7.28
C GLY A 114 -13.16 16.31 7.34
N LEU A 115 -12.36 16.55 6.29
CA LEU A 115 -10.97 16.07 6.18
C LEU A 115 -9.98 16.90 7.00
N SER A 116 -10.31 18.18 7.32
CA SER A 116 -9.48 19.09 8.11
C SER A 116 -9.86 19.00 9.59
N GLU A 117 -9.18 18.15 10.37
CA GLU A 117 -9.56 17.85 11.76
C GLU A 117 -8.71 18.59 12.81
N PHE A 118 -7.42 18.76 12.55
CA PHE A 118 -6.45 19.16 13.57
C PHE A 118 -6.06 20.66 13.51
N GLY A 119 -6.49 21.37 12.45
CA GLY A 119 -6.11 22.76 12.22
C GLY A 119 -4.61 23.00 12.03
N MET A 120 -3.83 21.96 11.74
CA MET A 120 -2.37 22.00 11.59
C MET A 120 -1.89 21.67 10.18
N GLY A 121 -2.66 20.90 9.40
CA GLY A 121 -2.21 20.22 8.19
C GLY A 121 -1.47 21.13 7.19
N MET A 122 -2.08 22.22 6.73
CA MET A 122 -1.45 23.17 5.80
C MET A 122 -0.14 23.72 6.35
N LYS A 123 -0.17 24.18 7.61
CA LYS A 123 1.00 24.82 8.25
C LYS A 123 2.15 23.85 8.44
N SER A 124 1.86 22.64 8.93
CA SER A 124 2.87 21.61 9.12
C SER A 124 3.46 21.15 7.78
N ALA A 125 2.64 20.94 6.77
CA ALA A 125 3.09 20.57 5.44
C ALA A 125 3.95 21.66 4.78
N ALA A 126 3.51 22.93 4.82
CA ALA A 126 4.24 24.03 4.23
C ALA A 126 5.61 24.24 4.93
N CYS A 127 5.65 24.28 6.26
CA CYS A 127 6.89 24.41 7.03
C CYS A 127 7.82 23.20 6.83
N TRP A 128 7.27 22.00 6.62
CA TRP A 128 8.07 20.81 6.35
C TRP A 128 8.81 20.90 5.00
N PHE A 129 8.14 21.41 3.96
CA PHE A 129 8.74 21.58 2.64
C PHE A 129 9.69 22.78 2.58
N ALA A 130 9.30 23.93 3.12
CA ALA A 130 9.91 25.21 2.81
C ALA A 130 10.02 26.15 4.03
N PRO A 131 11.15 26.90 4.17
CA PRO A 131 11.24 27.99 5.14
C PRO A 131 10.43 29.22 4.72
N LYS A 132 10.20 29.40 3.40
CA LYS A 132 9.40 30.50 2.87
C LYS A 132 8.21 29.95 2.10
N TRP A 133 7.04 30.48 2.38
CA TRP A 133 5.83 30.10 1.68
C TRP A 133 4.77 31.22 1.75
N SER A 134 3.84 31.17 0.83
CA SER A 134 2.73 32.14 0.82
C SER A 134 1.42 31.44 0.45
N VAL A 135 0.32 32.04 0.91
CA VAL A 135 -1.03 31.67 0.54
C VAL A 135 -1.71 32.87 -0.08
N ARG A 136 -2.16 32.72 -1.33
CA ARG A 136 -2.97 33.68 -2.05
C ARG A 136 -4.34 33.08 -2.29
N SER A 137 -5.40 33.77 -1.90
CA SER A 137 -6.76 33.25 -2.00
C SER A 137 -7.76 34.34 -2.30
N SER A 138 -8.72 34.01 -3.18
CA SER A 138 -9.93 34.77 -3.42
C SER A 138 -11.11 33.92 -2.96
N ALA A 139 -11.94 34.42 -2.06
CA ALA A 139 -13.08 33.69 -1.55
C ALA A 139 -14.34 34.00 -2.35
N LEU A 140 -15.08 32.94 -2.68
CA LEU A 140 -16.35 33.06 -3.37
C LEU A 140 -17.33 34.00 -2.65
N GLY A 141 -17.80 35.03 -3.34
CA GLY A 141 -18.70 36.08 -2.81
C GLY A 141 -17.99 37.26 -2.14
N GLU A 142 -16.64 37.27 -2.08
CA GLU A 142 -15.86 38.41 -1.59
C GLU A 142 -15.14 39.11 -2.74
N ARG A 143 -14.97 40.43 -2.64
CA ARG A 143 -14.31 41.25 -3.69
C ARG A 143 -12.84 41.52 -3.39
N ASP A 144 -12.26 40.71 -2.51
CA ASP A 144 -10.88 40.84 -2.10
C ASP A 144 -10.10 39.53 -2.38
N GLU A 145 -8.95 39.71 -3.03
CA GLU A 145 -7.91 38.68 -3.08
C GLU A 145 -6.89 39.02 -1.99
N ARG A 146 -6.55 38.06 -1.15
CA ARG A 146 -5.66 38.26 -0.01
C ARG A 146 -4.45 37.36 -0.11
N THR A 147 -3.27 37.89 0.21
CA THR A 147 -2.01 37.14 0.25
C THR A 147 -1.36 37.29 1.62
N VAL A 148 -0.94 36.19 2.20
CA VAL A 148 -0.14 36.13 3.44
C VAL A 148 1.19 35.45 3.12
N PHE A 149 2.28 36.07 3.57
CA PHE A 149 3.65 35.57 3.38
C PHE A 149 4.23 35.09 4.70
N PHE A 150 4.87 33.94 4.65
CA PHE A 150 5.55 33.32 5.78
C PHE A 150 7.05 33.20 5.46
N ASP A 151 7.88 33.79 6.30
CA ASP A 151 9.31 33.54 6.40
C ASP A 151 9.55 32.98 7.81
N ILE A 152 9.66 31.66 7.90
CA ILE A 152 9.67 30.95 9.20
C ILE A 152 10.90 31.32 10.02
N ASP A 153 12.05 31.45 9.39
CA ASP A 153 13.27 31.81 10.09
C ASP A 153 13.18 33.20 10.71
N ARG A 154 12.64 34.15 9.96
CA ARG A 154 12.39 35.50 10.44
C ARG A 154 11.29 35.54 11.51
N ILE A 155 10.18 34.85 11.31
CA ILE A 155 9.07 34.80 12.28
C ILE A 155 9.55 34.28 13.64
N VAL A 156 10.37 33.24 13.64
CA VAL A 156 10.91 32.65 14.87
C VAL A 156 11.97 33.55 15.49
N HIS A 157 12.92 34.08 14.68
CA HIS A 157 14.01 34.94 15.17
C HIS A 157 13.47 36.23 15.81
N ASP A 158 12.52 36.89 15.13
CA ASP A 158 11.98 38.20 15.57
C ASP A 158 10.75 38.04 16.46
N SER A 159 10.32 36.83 16.80
CA SER A 159 9.12 36.51 17.59
C SER A 159 7.84 37.19 17.05
N ILE A 160 7.65 37.14 15.71
CA ILE A 160 6.53 37.80 15.03
C ILE A 160 5.24 37.02 15.29
N GLU A 161 4.31 37.60 15.98
CA GLU A 161 3.01 36.99 16.32
C GLU A 161 1.91 37.31 15.30
N GLU A 162 2.06 38.37 14.50
CA GLU A 162 1.07 38.83 13.52
C GLU A 162 1.74 39.06 12.15
N LEU A 163 1.08 38.58 11.08
CA LEU A 163 1.53 38.76 9.72
C LEU A 163 0.62 39.73 8.96
N ASN A 164 1.22 40.55 8.12
CA ASN A 164 0.51 41.44 7.24
C ASN A 164 -0.25 40.67 6.16
N VAL A 165 -1.50 41.05 5.90
CA VAL A 165 -2.32 40.58 4.79
C VAL A 165 -2.25 41.63 3.68
N VAL A 166 -1.70 41.23 2.52
CA VAL A 166 -1.74 42.06 1.31
C VAL A 166 -3.07 41.82 0.61
N THR A 167 -3.85 42.88 0.40
CA THR A 167 -5.19 42.81 -0.21
C THR A 167 -5.20 43.51 -1.56
N SER A 168 -5.80 42.87 -2.58
CA SER A 168 -6.10 43.49 -3.86
C SER A 168 -7.56 43.25 -4.25
N VAL A 169 -8.10 44.10 -5.12
CA VAL A 169 -9.50 43.95 -5.59
C VAL A 169 -9.60 42.72 -6.52
N ALA A 170 -10.64 41.92 -6.32
CA ALA A 170 -10.99 40.80 -7.17
C ALA A 170 -12.49 40.84 -7.54
N SER A 171 -12.91 40.06 -8.50
CA SER A 171 -14.32 39.81 -8.79
C SER A 171 -14.91 38.89 -7.72
N ASP A 172 -16.18 39.08 -7.38
CA ASP A 172 -16.89 38.26 -6.37
C ASP A 172 -17.21 36.85 -6.82
N ASP A 173 -17.11 36.56 -8.13
CA ASP A 173 -17.18 35.21 -8.71
C ASP A 173 -15.81 34.48 -8.73
N LYS A 174 -14.72 35.21 -8.47
CA LYS A 174 -13.37 34.63 -8.43
C LYS A 174 -13.15 33.84 -7.14
N HIS A 175 -12.83 32.58 -7.28
CA HIS A 175 -12.60 31.69 -6.14
C HIS A 175 -11.44 30.73 -6.41
N TYR A 176 -10.48 30.67 -5.52
CA TYR A 176 -9.33 29.76 -5.57
C TYR A 176 -8.46 29.88 -4.33
N THR A 177 -7.57 28.92 -4.13
CA THR A 177 -6.42 29.06 -3.22
C THR A 177 -5.16 28.62 -3.96
N GLU A 178 -4.12 29.47 -3.88
CA GLU A 178 -2.77 29.16 -4.34
C GLU A 178 -1.84 29.11 -3.14
N ILE A 179 -1.14 28.00 -2.96
CA ILE A 179 -0.07 27.85 -1.97
C ILE A 179 1.25 27.76 -2.74
N ARG A 180 2.17 28.65 -2.44
CA ARG A 180 3.48 28.71 -3.06
C ARG A 180 4.54 28.44 -1.99
N LEU A 181 5.37 27.40 -2.23
CA LEU A 181 6.44 26.98 -1.36
C LEU A 181 7.76 27.33 -2.06
N GLU A 182 8.64 28.07 -1.37
CA GLU A 182 9.91 28.59 -1.93
C GLU A 182 11.10 28.14 -1.07
N ASP A 183 12.28 28.09 -1.64
CA ASP A 183 13.50 27.63 -0.98
C ASP A 183 13.35 26.19 -0.45
N ILE A 184 12.83 25.30 -1.27
CA ILE A 184 12.49 23.93 -0.87
C ILE A 184 13.69 23.18 -0.30
N ARG A 185 13.60 22.75 0.96
CA ARG A 185 14.69 22.02 1.67
C ARG A 185 15.11 20.73 0.98
N ARG A 186 14.14 19.98 0.45
CA ARG A 186 14.33 18.68 -0.23
C ARG A 186 13.42 18.62 -1.43
N PHE A 187 13.86 19.22 -2.55
CA PHE A 187 13.09 19.26 -3.78
C PHE A 187 12.90 17.83 -4.34
N PRO A 188 11.67 17.34 -4.55
CA PRO A 188 11.40 16.03 -5.13
C PRO A 188 11.92 15.95 -6.57
N LYS A 189 12.61 14.85 -6.93
CA LYS A 189 13.16 14.65 -8.27
C LYS A 189 12.90 13.23 -8.77
N GLY A 190 12.76 13.08 -10.10
CA GLY A 190 12.69 11.78 -10.77
C GLY A 190 11.72 10.78 -10.13
N ARG A 191 12.25 9.68 -9.57
CA ARG A 191 11.44 8.61 -8.94
C ARG A 191 10.55 9.11 -7.81
N THR A 192 10.96 10.16 -7.09
CA THR A 192 10.15 10.70 -5.99
C THR A 192 8.88 11.34 -6.52
N ILE A 193 8.93 12.05 -7.66
CA ILE A 193 7.74 12.61 -8.31
C ILE A 193 6.81 11.48 -8.77
N GLY A 194 7.36 10.41 -9.38
CA GLY A 194 6.59 9.22 -9.75
C GLY A 194 5.85 8.61 -8.54
N LYS A 195 6.56 8.43 -7.41
CA LYS A 195 5.92 7.95 -6.17
C LYS A 195 4.85 8.90 -5.64
N ILE A 196 5.08 10.22 -5.69
CA ILE A 196 4.08 11.22 -5.30
C ILE A 196 2.81 11.03 -6.14
N LYS A 197 2.93 10.90 -7.47
CA LYS A 197 1.80 10.66 -8.38
C LYS A 197 1.05 9.37 -8.02
N GLU A 198 1.77 8.25 -7.84
CA GLU A 198 1.17 6.96 -7.47
C GLU A 198 0.42 7.02 -6.12
N HIS A 199 1.05 7.63 -5.11
CA HIS A 199 0.44 7.74 -3.77
C HIS A 199 -0.76 8.69 -3.77
N LEU A 200 -0.68 9.87 -4.40
CA LEU A 200 -1.80 10.80 -4.46
C LEU A 200 -2.98 10.21 -5.25
N ALA A 201 -2.71 9.52 -6.37
CA ALA A 201 -3.76 8.80 -7.10
C ALA A 201 -4.42 7.73 -6.23
N SER A 202 -3.63 6.98 -5.45
CA SER A 202 -4.15 5.98 -4.52
C SER A 202 -4.93 6.60 -3.36
N ILE A 203 -4.43 7.69 -2.74
CA ILE A 203 -5.07 8.37 -1.60
C ILE A 203 -6.45 8.91 -2.00
N TYR A 204 -6.56 9.51 -3.17
CA TYR A 204 -7.79 10.17 -3.62
C TYR A 204 -8.60 9.37 -4.63
N ARG A 205 -8.33 8.07 -4.81
CA ARG A 205 -8.97 7.25 -5.85
C ARG A 205 -10.49 7.24 -5.80
N ILE A 206 -11.12 7.38 -4.63
CA ILE A 206 -12.59 7.47 -4.50
C ILE A 206 -13.09 8.77 -5.14
N PHE A 207 -12.44 9.91 -4.86
CA PHE A 207 -12.79 11.21 -5.44
C PHE A 207 -12.49 11.28 -6.94
N LEU A 208 -11.39 10.68 -7.38
CA LEU A 208 -11.01 10.59 -8.80
C LEU A 208 -12.01 9.72 -9.58
N ARG A 209 -12.39 8.56 -9.03
CA ARG A 209 -13.33 7.61 -9.63
C ARG A 209 -14.74 8.20 -9.74
N SER A 210 -15.19 8.91 -8.74
CA SER A 210 -16.50 9.58 -8.75
C SER A 210 -16.58 10.82 -9.64
N GLY A 211 -15.43 11.30 -10.15
CA GLY A 211 -15.35 12.56 -10.90
C GLY A 211 -15.52 13.82 -10.05
N ALA A 212 -15.48 13.68 -8.69
CA ALA A 212 -15.59 14.82 -7.78
C ALA A 212 -14.28 15.64 -7.71
N LEU A 213 -13.15 15.04 -8.07
CA LEU A 213 -11.82 15.64 -8.09
C LEU A 213 -11.11 15.36 -9.40
N GLU A 214 -10.53 16.39 -9.99
CA GLU A 214 -9.47 16.32 -10.99
C GLU A 214 -8.16 16.76 -10.35
N LEU A 215 -7.19 15.86 -10.22
CA LEU A 215 -5.90 16.13 -9.62
C LEU A 215 -4.81 16.05 -10.69
N PHE A 216 -4.02 17.11 -10.80
CA PHE A 216 -2.92 17.20 -11.76
C PHE A 216 -1.58 17.35 -11.03
N VAL A 217 -0.55 16.73 -11.57
CA VAL A 217 0.84 16.90 -11.11
C VAL A 217 1.71 17.15 -12.34
N ASP A 218 2.35 18.32 -12.42
CA ASP A 218 3.10 18.79 -13.60
C ASP A 218 2.30 18.68 -14.89
N GLY A 219 1.02 19.09 -14.85
CA GLY A 219 0.10 19.05 -16.00
C GLY A 219 -0.43 17.66 -16.35
N GLU A 220 0.04 16.59 -15.73
CA GLU A 220 -0.46 15.23 -15.91
C GLU A 220 -1.66 14.97 -15.00
N ARG A 221 -2.81 14.61 -15.59
CA ARG A 221 -4.00 14.22 -14.83
C ARG A 221 -3.80 12.86 -14.18
N LEU A 222 -3.89 12.79 -12.86
CA LEU A 222 -3.79 11.55 -12.12
C LEU A 222 -5.02 10.68 -12.33
N ARG A 223 -4.77 9.38 -12.45
CA ARG A 223 -5.79 8.33 -12.53
C ARG A 223 -5.41 7.18 -11.62
N TYR A 224 -6.40 6.47 -11.13
CA TYR A 224 -6.19 5.23 -10.39
C TYR A 224 -6.68 4.06 -11.24
N ASP A 225 -5.77 3.17 -11.58
CA ASP A 225 -6.08 1.96 -12.32
C ASP A 225 -6.60 0.89 -11.37
N GLU A 226 -7.86 0.53 -11.53
CA GLU A 226 -8.48 -0.48 -10.67
C GLU A 226 -7.92 -1.88 -10.97
N PRO A 227 -7.54 -2.64 -9.92
CA PRO A 227 -7.12 -4.01 -10.11
C PRO A 227 -8.29 -4.86 -10.61
N LYS A 228 -8.03 -5.67 -11.65
CA LYS A 228 -9.03 -6.63 -12.14
C LYS A 228 -9.24 -7.73 -11.12
N VAL A 229 -10.52 -8.04 -10.87
CA VAL A 229 -10.93 -9.12 -9.99
C VAL A 229 -10.83 -10.45 -10.73
N LEU A 230 -10.34 -11.48 -10.05
CA LEU A 230 -10.28 -12.84 -10.58
C LEU A 230 -11.70 -13.37 -10.85
N VAL A 231 -11.89 -13.86 -12.06
CA VAL A 231 -13.10 -14.59 -12.47
C VAL A 231 -12.67 -15.99 -12.88
N THR A 232 -13.06 -16.99 -12.10
CA THR A 232 -12.67 -18.40 -12.30
C THR A 232 -13.59 -19.32 -11.52
N PRO A 233 -13.73 -20.61 -11.88
CA PRO A 233 -14.42 -21.59 -11.06
C PRO A 233 -13.83 -21.73 -9.66
N SER A 234 -14.58 -22.35 -8.75
CA SER A 234 -14.09 -22.71 -7.42
C SER A 234 -12.96 -23.73 -7.52
N TYR A 235 -11.96 -23.63 -6.62
CA TYR A 235 -10.93 -24.66 -6.50
C TYR A 235 -11.50 -26.06 -6.17
N LYS A 236 -12.70 -26.11 -5.58
CA LYS A 236 -13.40 -27.38 -5.28
C LYS A 236 -14.06 -28.00 -6.51
N ASP A 237 -14.39 -27.20 -7.51
CA ASP A 237 -15.00 -27.61 -8.76
C ASP A 237 -14.39 -26.83 -9.92
N PRO A 238 -13.21 -27.28 -10.43
CA PRO A 238 -12.45 -26.58 -11.46
C PRO A 238 -13.16 -26.46 -12.81
N ASP A 239 -14.15 -27.30 -13.08
CA ASP A 239 -14.94 -27.32 -14.31
C ASP A 239 -16.33 -26.67 -14.12
N GLY A 240 -16.60 -26.16 -12.91
CA GLY A 240 -17.84 -25.53 -12.54
C GLY A 240 -18.02 -24.12 -13.11
N PRO A 241 -19.04 -23.40 -12.66
CA PRO A 241 -19.36 -22.06 -13.15
C PRO A 241 -18.29 -21.02 -12.79
N GLN A 242 -18.16 -20.00 -13.64
CA GLN A 242 -17.30 -18.85 -13.38
C GLN A 242 -17.83 -18.02 -12.20
N ILE A 243 -17.00 -17.75 -11.22
CA ILE A 243 -17.32 -16.98 -10.02
C ILE A 243 -16.43 -15.73 -9.99
N THR A 244 -17.03 -14.57 -9.74
CA THR A 244 -16.29 -13.34 -9.44
C THR A 244 -15.85 -13.37 -7.98
N TRP A 245 -14.54 -13.50 -7.74
CA TRP A 245 -13.96 -13.64 -6.40
C TRP A 245 -13.84 -12.28 -5.69
N LYS A 246 -15.00 -11.72 -5.36
CA LYS A 246 -15.16 -10.46 -4.62
C LYS A 246 -16.22 -10.63 -3.55
N ARG A 247 -15.88 -10.35 -2.31
CA ARG A 247 -16.78 -10.43 -1.16
C ARG A 247 -17.00 -9.06 -0.56
N ASP A 248 -18.26 -8.69 -0.38
CA ASP A 248 -18.63 -7.48 0.35
C ASP A 248 -18.39 -7.69 1.85
N ILE A 249 -17.94 -6.63 2.50
CA ILE A 249 -17.61 -6.59 3.90
C ILE A 249 -18.54 -5.62 4.61
N ASP A 250 -19.16 -6.10 5.68
CA ASP A 250 -19.95 -5.29 6.62
C ASP A 250 -19.68 -5.82 8.04
N ILE A 251 -18.89 -5.06 8.80
CA ILE A 251 -18.45 -5.43 10.15
C ILE A 251 -18.86 -4.35 11.12
N ASP A 252 -19.74 -4.70 12.06
CA ASP A 252 -20.02 -3.90 13.24
C ASP A 252 -18.93 -4.12 14.30
N LEU A 253 -18.34 -3.02 14.81
CA LEU A 253 -17.28 -3.01 15.81
C LEU A 253 -17.72 -2.34 17.12
N GLY A 254 -19.03 -2.27 17.35
CA GLY A 254 -19.61 -1.66 18.53
C GLY A 254 -20.17 -0.26 18.29
N PRO A 255 -20.60 0.45 19.34
CA PRO A 255 -21.33 1.69 19.21
C PRO A 255 -20.65 2.74 18.37
N GLY A 256 -21.26 3.05 17.21
CA GLY A 256 -20.77 4.07 16.29
C GLY A 256 -19.53 3.71 15.47
N LYS A 257 -19.03 2.46 15.56
CA LYS A 257 -17.85 1.97 14.84
C LYS A 257 -18.21 0.86 13.87
N SER A 258 -17.78 0.97 12.63
CA SER A 258 -18.00 -0.05 11.62
C SER A 258 -16.92 -0.03 10.54
N ALA A 259 -16.80 -1.15 9.82
CA ALA A 259 -15.95 -1.29 8.66
C ALA A 259 -16.77 -1.91 7.52
N THR A 260 -16.93 -1.20 6.40
CA THR A 260 -17.70 -1.62 5.23
C THR A 260 -16.85 -1.54 3.98
N GLY A 261 -17.20 -2.33 2.95
CA GLY A 261 -16.45 -2.31 1.69
C GLY A 261 -16.38 -3.66 1.02
N PHE A 262 -15.23 -4.02 0.47
CA PHE A 262 -15.03 -5.32 -0.15
C PHE A 262 -13.60 -5.84 -0.03
N VAL A 263 -13.45 -7.15 -0.15
CA VAL A 263 -12.17 -7.84 -0.37
C VAL A 263 -12.30 -8.77 -1.56
N ALA A 264 -11.29 -8.82 -2.41
CA ALA A 264 -11.29 -9.57 -3.65
C ALA A 264 -9.94 -10.22 -3.94
N ILE A 265 -9.92 -11.14 -4.91
CA ILE A 265 -8.69 -11.74 -5.43
C ILE A 265 -8.34 -11.04 -6.74
N ARG A 266 -7.08 -10.63 -6.90
CA ARG A 266 -6.56 -10.04 -8.14
C ARG A 266 -6.43 -11.10 -9.23
N GLU A 267 -6.80 -10.75 -10.45
CA GLU A 267 -6.58 -11.60 -11.63
C GLU A 267 -5.07 -11.91 -11.81
N LYS A 268 -4.23 -10.89 -11.70
CA LYS A 268 -2.77 -11.02 -11.75
C LYS A 268 -2.16 -10.81 -10.38
N ALA A 269 -1.25 -11.69 -9.99
CA ALA A 269 -0.48 -11.54 -8.77
C ALA A 269 0.43 -10.31 -8.83
N ASP A 270 0.49 -9.55 -7.75
CA ASP A 270 1.35 -8.38 -7.61
C ASP A 270 1.69 -8.16 -6.14
N THR A 271 2.95 -8.38 -5.78
CA THR A 271 3.41 -8.23 -4.39
C THR A 271 3.44 -6.77 -3.92
N ARG A 272 3.45 -5.81 -4.82
CA ARG A 272 3.49 -4.38 -4.50
C ARG A 272 2.10 -3.80 -4.26
N LEU A 273 1.11 -4.23 -5.06
CA LEU A 273 -0.22 -3.62 -5.11
C LEU A 273 -1.32 -4.45 -4.43
N ALA A 274 -1.02 -5.68 -3.98
CA ALA A 274 -1.94 -6.45 -3.14
C ALA A 274 -1.93 -5.89 -1.70
N GLY A 275 -3.01 -6.08 -0.97
CA GLY A 275 -3.20 -5.60 0.39
C GLY A 275 -4.52 -4.87 0.57
N LEU A 276 -4.84 -4.54 1.81
CA LEU A 276 -6.04 -3.78 2.13
C LEU A 276 -5.75 -2.29 2.07
N ALA A 277 -6.73 -1.54 1.62
CA ALA A 277 -6.75 -0.10 1.61
C ALA A 277 -7.85 0.39 2.55
N LEU A 278 -7.48 1.11 3.59
CA LEU A 278 -8.39 1.57 4.63
C LEU A 278 -8.72 3.05 4.41
N PHE A 279 -10.00 3.32 4.24
CA PHE A 279 -10.52 4.65 3.98
C PHE A 279 -11.24 5.22 5.19
N ARG A 280 -11.13 6.51 5.36
CA ARG A 280 -11.98 7.29 6.25
C ARG A 280 -12.47 8.53 5.50
N ARG A 281 -13.80 8.72 5.47
CA ARG A 281 -14.42 9.84 4.73
C ARG A 281 -13.95 9.93 3.27
N ASN A 282 -13.87 8.78 2.61
CA ASN A 282 -13.42 8.61 1.21
C ASN A 282 -11.94 8.95 0.95
N ARG A 283 -11.17 9.34 1.98
CA ARG A 283 -9.71 9.49 1.89
C ARG A 283 -9.03 8.22 2.38
N LEU A 284 -8.08 7.73 1.60
CA LEU A 284 -7.25 6.61 2.04
C LEU A 284 -6.35 7.05 3.20
N VAL A 285 -6.34 6.26 4.26
CA VAL A 285 -5.55 6.52 5.47
C VAL A 285 -4.39 5.53 5.57
N LEU A 286 -4.61 4.28 5.19
CA LEU A 286 -3.60 3.22 5.28
C LEU A 286 -3.71 2.30 4.06
N GLY A 287 -2.57 1.92 3.49
CA GLY A 287 -2.53 1.03 2.33
C GLY A 287 -2.44 1.75 0.99
N SER A 288 -1.67 2.86 0.87
CA SER A 288 -1.50 3.61 -0.37
C SER A 288 -0.35 3.05 -1.22
N ALA A 289 -0.59 2.87 -2.51
CA ALA A 289 0.39 2.42 -3.50
C ALA A 289 1.25 1.23 -3.00
N ASP A 290 2.58 1.39 -2.88
CA ASP A 290 3.50 0.35 -2.40
C ASP A 290 3.56 0.23 -0.87
N GLU A 291 2.85 1.09 -0.11
CA GLU A 291 2.71 1.03 1.35
C GLU A 291 1.43 0.31 1.76
N THR A 292 1.32 -0.95 1.41
CA THR A 292 0.10 -1.74 1.60
C THR A 292 -0.08 -2.19 3.05
N TYR A 293 -1.34 -2.25 3.52
CA TYR A 293 -1.70 -2.84 4.80
C TYR A 293 -1.96 -4.34 4.64
N ARG A 294 -1.11 -5.16 5.26
CA ARG A 294 -1.15 -6.63 5.15
C ARG A 294 -1.00 -7.27 6.53
N PRO A 295 -2.05 -7.29 7.34
CA PRO A 295 -2.01 -7.97 8.64
C PRO A 295 -1.78 -9.48 8.47
N ALA A 296 -0.92 -10.06 9.33
CA ALA A 296 -0.50 -11.45 9.24
C ALA A 296 -1.64 -12.45 9.36
N ASP A 297 -2.71 -12.09 10.09
CA ASP A 297 -3.92 -12.89 10.25
C ASP A 297 -4.59 -13.26 8.92
N ILE A 298 -4.45 -12.41 7.90
CA ILE A 298 -5.05 -12.59 6.58
C ILE A 298 -4.00 -12.92 5.53
N PHE A 299 -2.87 -12.19 5.54
CA PHE A 299 -1.86 -12.26 4.48
C PHE A 299 -0.72 -13.22 4.79
N LYS A 300 -0.69 -13.78 6.02
CA LYS A 300 0.36 -14.70 6.50
C LYS A 300 1.76 -14.11 6.33
N ARG A 301 2.63 -14.79 5.58
CA ARG A 301 4.02 -14.38 5.34
C ARG A 301 4.15 -13.47 4.13
N PRO A 302 5.17 -12.61 4.08
CA PRO A 302 5.57 -11.95 2.85
C PRO A 302 5.75 -12.97 1.72
N ASN A 303 5.28 -12.65 0.51
CA ASN A 303 5.29 -13.53 -0.66
C ASN A 303 4.37 -14.75 -0.61
N SER A 304 3.52 -14.91 0.41
CA SER A 304 2.43 -15.87 0.36
C SER A 304 1.47 -15.58 -0.81
N TYR A 305 0.65 -16.53 -1.21
CA TYR A 305 -0.34 -16.33 -2.26
C TYR A 305 -1.34 -15.23 -1.89
N GLU A 306 -1.73 -15.18 -0.62
CA GLU A 306 -2.60 -14.14 -0.08
C GLU A 306 -1.96 -12.76 -0.22
N SER A 307 -0.67 -12.64 0.11
CA SER A 307 0.06 -11.36 0.03
C SER A 307 0.30 -10.86 -1.39
N GLN A 308 0.10 -11.72 -2.40
CA GLN A 308 0.26 -11.37 -3.81
C GLN A 308 -1.06 -11.08 -4.52
N ARG A 309 -2.19 -11.61 -4.02
CA ARG A 309 -3.46 -11.58 -4.76
C ARG A 309 -4.62 -10.98 -4.00
N ILE A 310 -4.66 -11.05 -2.66
CA ILE A 310 -5.77 -10.46 -1.91
C ILE A 310 -5.61 -8.94 -1.90
N PHE A 311 -6.70 -8.23 -2.25
CA PHE A 311 -6.81 -6.79 -2.13
C PHE A 311 -8.21 -6.41 -1.69
N GLY A 312 -8.37 -5.18 -1.18
CA GLY A 312 -9.69 -4.71 -0.78
C GLY A 312 -9.70 -3.23 -0.46
N GLU A 313 -10.90 -2.65 -0.48
CA GLU A 313 -11.20 -1.29 -0.05
C GLU A 313 -12.16 -1.37 1.12
N ILE A 314 -11.76 -0.85 2.27
CA ILE A 314 -12.54 -0.90 3.51
C ILE A 314 -12.68 0.51 4.06
N HIS A 315 -13.93 0.94 4.21
CA HIS A 315 -14.31 2.24 4.75
C HIS A 315 -14.57 2.12 6.24
N LEU A 316 -13.81 2.86 7.03
CA LEU A 316 -13.88 2.89 8.48
C LEU A 316 -14.75 4.06 8.96
N LYS A 317 -15.70 3.77 9.85
CA LYS A 317 -16.53 4.77 10.54
C LYS A 317 -16.26 4.72 12.04
N GLY A 318 -16.19 5.88 12.68
CA GLY A 318 -16.03 6.00 14.14
C GLY A 318 -14.59 5.88 14.66
N PHE A 319 -13.59 5.81 13.76
CA PHE A 319 -12.17 5.74 14.14
C PHE A 319 -11.48 7.08 13.92
N SER A 320 -10.52 7.41 14.81
CA SER A 320 -9.60 8.52 14.64
C SER A 320 -8.39 8.09 13.80
N VAL A 321 -7.68 9.08 13.26
CA VAL A 321 -6.48 8.86 12.45
C VAL A 321 -5.27 9.53 13.11
N SER A 322 -4.05 9.16 12.69
CA SER A 322 -2.83 9.87 13.05
C SER A 322 -2.89 11.33 12.58
N HIS A 323 -2.10 12.20 13.19
CA HIS A 323 -1.99 13.62 12.79
C HIS A 323 -1.59 13.77 11.29
N THR A 324 -0.72 12.91 10.81
CA THR A 324 -0.26 12.83 9.41
C THR A 324 -1.20 12.05 8.50
N LYS A 325 -2.30 11.54 9.04
CA LYS A 325 -3.32 10.73 8.33
C LYS A 325 -2.72 9.54 7.55
N ASP A 326 -1.68 8.93 8.10
CA ASP A 326 -0.97 7.77 7.56
C ASP A 326 -1.18 6.50 8.41
N GLY A 327 -2.14 6.54 9.34
CA GLY A 327 -2.47 5.43 10.22
C GLY A 327 -3.83 5.58 10.88
N VAL A 328 -4.43 4.47 11.27
CA VAL A 328 -5.70 4.40 12.00
C VAL A 328 -5.42 4.23 13.48
N GLN A 329 -6.11 4.99 14.32
CA GLN A 329 -6.08 4.82 15.78
C GLN A 329 -7.15 3.80 16.20
N TRP A 330 -6.79 2.52 16.12
CA TRP A 330 -7.69 1.41 16.37
C TRP A 330 -8.12 1.26 17.84
N GLY A 331 -7.26 1.67 18.79
CA GLY A 331 -7.43 1.31 20.18
C GLY A 331 -7.38 -0.21 20.36
N GLU A 332 -8.42 -0.78 20.96
CA GLU A 332 -8.57 -2.23 21.19
C GLU A 332 -9.31 -2.97 20.07
N HIS A 333 -9.70 -2.28 18.98
CA HIS A 333 -10.61 -2.85 17.97
C HIS A 333 -9.92 -3.54 16.79
N GLU A 334 -8.59 -3.42 16.63
CA GLU A 334 -7.88 -3.98 15.47
C GLU A 334 -7.99 -5.51 15.45
N ASP A 335 -7.71 -6.17 16.56
CA ASP A 335 -7.79 -7.63 16.68
C ASP A 335 -9.22 -8.14 16.43
N GLU A 336 -10.22 -7.43 16.94
CA GLU A 336 -11.61 -7.79 16.69
C GLU A 336 -11.99 -7.64 15.20
N PHE A 337 -11.57 -6.56 14.58
CA PHE A 337 -11.75 -6.32 13.15
C PHE A 337 -11.11 -7.44 12.33
N LEU A 338 -9.84 -7.76 12.58
CA LEU A 338 -9.11 -8.79 11.85
C LEU A 338 -9.73 -10.18 12.04
N ARG A 339 -10.12 -10.53 13.25
CA ARG A 339 -10.80 -11.79 13.54
C ARG A 339 -12.15 -11.92 12.80
N LYS A 340 -12.98 -10.86 12.80
CA LYS A 340 -14.26 -10.83 12.09
C LYS A 340 -14.04 -10.90 10.58
N LEU A 341 -13.08 -10.13 10.05
CA LEU A 341 -12.72 -10.11 8.64
C LEU A 341 -12.22 -11.49 8.18
N HIS A 342 -11.31 -12.12 8.94
CA HIS A 342 -10.81 -13.46 8.64
C HIS A 342 -11.95 -14.49 8.57
N LYS A 343 -12.91 -14.44 9.52
CA LYS A 343 -14.08 -15.31 9.51
C LYS A 343 -14.93 -15.13 8.24
N ILE A 344 -15.16 -13.88 7.82
CA ILE A 344 -15.93 -13.57 6.61
C ILE A 344 -15.19 -14.10 5.35
N LEU A 345 -13.88 -13.90 5.28
CA LEU A 345 -13.07 -14.31 4.12
C LEU A 345 -12.86 -15.82 3.99
N ASN A 346 -13.16 -16.59 5.06
CA ASN A 346 -13.13 -18.05 5.06
C ASN A 346 -14.53 -18.68 5.06
N ALA A 347 -15.61 -17.91 4.97
CA ALA A 347 -16.96 -18.45 4.91
C ALA A 347 -17.15 -19.36 3.69
N GLU A 348 -17.85 -20.49 3.86
CA GLU A 348 -17.88 -21.60 2.90
C GLU A 348 -18.51 -21.25 1.55
N ASP A 349 -19.44 -20.29 1.53
CA ASP A 349 -20.14 -19.82 0.33
C ASP A 349 -19.21 -19.13 -0.67
N LEU A 350 -18.21 -18.38 -0.19
CA LEU A 350 -17.19 -17.71 -1.04
C LEU A 350 -15.84 -17.59 -0.29
N PRO A 351 -15.07 -18.66 -0.13
CA PRO A 351 -13.86 -18.69 0.70
C PRO A 351 -12.66 -18.03 0.00
N ILE A 352 -12.55 -16.71 0.10
CA ILE A 352 -11.52 -15.89 -0.55
C ILE A 352 -10.11 -16.40 -0.25
N ILE A 353 -9.79 -16.64 1.04
CA ILE A 353 -8.44 -17.08 1.44
C ILE A 353 -8.12 -18.47 0.88
N LYS A 354 -9.03 -19.44 1.06
CA LYS A 354 -8.83 -20.80 0.55
C LYS A 354 -8.74 -20.82 -0.98
N GLN A 355 -9.58 -20.05 -1.68
CA GLN A 355 -9.49 -19.93 -3.14
C GLN A 355 -8.14 -19.40 -3.59
N THR A 356 -7.63 -18.35 -2.93
CA THR A 356 -6.33 -17.76 -3.30
C THR A 356 -5.21 -18.79 -3.20
N GLN A 357 -5.18 -19.60 -2.15
CA GLN A 357 -4.17 -20.65 -1.93
C GLN A 357 -4.28 -21.78 -2.95
N LYS A 358 -5.47 -22.35 -3.09
CA LYS A 358 -5.68 -23.55 -3.90
C LYS A 358 -5.70 -23.26 -5.41
N TYR A 359 -6.19 -22.10 -5.83
CA TYR A 359 -6.17 -21.69 -7.24
C TYR A 359 -4.73 -21.61 -7.77
N ARG A 360 -3.80 -21.06 -6.99
CA ARG A 360 -2.40 -20.96 -7.38
C ARG A 360 -1.75 -22.36 -7.48
N ALA A 361 -2.01 -23.23 -6.53
CA ALA A 361 -1.51 -24.61 -6.59
C ALA A 361 -1.99 -25.36 -7.84
N LEU A 362 -3.28 -25.18 -8.20
CA LEU A 362 -3.82 -25.74 -9.44
C LEU A 362 -3.21 -25.13 -10.70
N GLU A 363 -2.97 -23.82 -10.72
CA GLU A 363 -2.33 -23.13 -11.84
C GLU A 363 -0.87 -23.60 -12.02
N ASP A 364 -0.13 -23.73 -10.93
CA ASP A 364 1.25 -24.22 -10.95
C ASP A 364 1.31 -25.68 -11.42
N ALA A 365 0.40 -26.54 -10.96
CA ALA A 365 0.28 -27.90 -11.43
C ALA A 365 -0.05 -27.98 -12.94
N ARG A 366 -1.00 -27.15 -13.42
CA ARG A 366 -1.33 -27.08 -14.85
C ARG A 366 -0.15 -26.59 -15.70
N ASN A 367 0.58 -25.60 -15.23
CA ASN A 367 1.76 -25.07 -15.92
C ASN A 367 2.89 -26.10 -15.94
N ALA A 368 3.18 -26.75 -14.81
CA ALA A 368 4.16 -27.84 -14.72
C ALA A 368 3.81 -28.97 -15.70
N ARG A 369 2.53 -29.37 -15.74
CA ARG A 369 2.05 -30.39 -16.67
C ARG A 369 2.21 -29.98 -18.13
N LYS A 370 1.91 -28.71 -18.48
CA LYS A 370 2.11 -28.22 -19.85
C LYS A 370 3.59 -28.24 -20.25
N VAL A 371 4.48 -27.79 -19.36
CA VAL A 371 5.94 -27.80 -19.58
C VAL A 371 6.44 -29.25 -19.72
N ALA A 372 6.03 -30.13 -18.83
CA ALA A 372 6.41 -31.53 -18.86
C ALA A 372 5.98 -32.22 -20.18
N ARG A 373 4.73 -32.01 -20.60
CA ARG A 373 4.23 -32.56 -21.90
C ARG A 373 4.95 -31.98 -23.10
N SER A 374 5.38 -30.73 -23.06
CA SER A 374 6.16 -30.12 -24.14
C SER A 374 7.61 -30.60 -24.16
N ALA A 375 8.19 -30.94 -23.01
CA ALA A 375 9.56 -31.43 -22.87
C ALA A 375 9.69 -32.95 -23.16
N ALA A 376 8.65 -33.75 -22.87
CA ALA A 376 8.67 -35.19 -23.04
C ALA A 376 9.11 -35.68 -24.45
N PRO A 377 8.63 -35.08 -25.58
CA PRO A 377 9.09 -35.45 -26.91
C PRO A 377 10.57 -35.14 -27.18
N ALA A 378 11.10 -34.07 -26.55
CA ALA A 378 12.51 -33.70 -26.68
C ALA A 378 13.40 -34.68 -25.92
N VAL A 379 12.99 -35.11 -24.74
CA VAL A 379 13.65 -36.14 -23.94
C VAL A 379 13.60 -37.47 -24.68
N ALA A 380 12.46 -37.86 -25.26
CA ALA A 380 12.33 -39.07 -26.07
C ALA A 380 13.32 -39.12 -27.23
N LYS A 381 13.53 -38.00 -27.95
CA LYS A 381 14.50 -37.91 -29.05
C LYS A 381 15.96 -38.08 -28.61
N GLN A 382 16.28 -37.69 -27.36
CA GLN A 382 17.64 -37.91 -26.84
C GLN A 382 17.94 -39.36 -26.51
N PHE A 383 16.92 -40.19 -26.29
CA PHE A 383 17.04 -41.65 -26.15
C PHE A 383 17.01 -42.39 -27.49
N ASP A 384 16.90 -41.70 -28.64
CA ASP A 384 16.94 -42.32 -29.93
C ASP A 384 18.31 -42.95 -30.17
N HIS A 385 18.31 -44.19 -30.66
CA HIS A 385 19.42 -45.12 -30.83
C HIS A 385 20.70 -44.52 -31.45
N ARG A 386 20.60 -43.53 -32.32
CA ARG A 386 21.75 -42.91 -33.00
C ARG A 386 22.56 -41.95 -32.12
N ALA A 387 21.96 -41.32 -31.12
CA ALA A 387 22.64 -40.38 -30.23
C ALA A 387 23.51 -41.09 -29.17
N LEU A 388 23.14 -42.30 -28.77
CA LEU A 388 23.85 -43.06 -27.72
C LEU A 388 25.06 -43.83 -28.27
N VAL A 389 25.12 -44.10 -29.57
CA VAL A 389 26.24 -44.82 -30.21
C VAL A 389 27.42 -43.87 -30.51
N THR A 390 27.23 -42.57 -30.59
CA THR A 390 28.27 -41.61 -30.99
C THR A 390 29.01 -40.96 -29.82
N SER A 391 28.57 -41.10 -28.59
CA SER A 391 29.26 -40.52 -27.41
C SER A 391 30.15 -41.55 -26.70
N GLN A 392 31.24 -41.97 -27.36
CA GLN A 392 32.44 -42.42 -26.63
C GLN A 392 33.17 -41.19 -26.09
N GLN A 393 32.59 -40.46 -25.18
CA GLN A 393 33.30 -39.45 -24.39
C GLN A 393 33.37 -39.92 -22.94
N THR A 394 34.59 -40.12 -22.49
CA THR A 394 35.06 -40.34 -21.15
C THR A 394 34.36 -39.42 -20.14
N PHE A 395 33.63 -40.01 -19.20
CA PHE A 395 33.12 -39.31 -18.05
C PHE A 395 34.31 -38.83 -17.20
N PRO A 396 34.40 -37.53 -16.84
CA PRO A 396 35.34 -37.10 -15.82
C PRO A 396 34.96 -37.73 -14.47
N SER A 397 35.99 -38.17 -13.76
CA SER A 397 35.92 -38.80 -12.45
C SER A 397 35.08 -37.99 -11.49
N VAL A 398 34.27 -38.70 -10.74
CA VAL A 398 33.45 -38.24 -9.61
C VAL A 398 34.22 -37.27 -8.70
N VAL A 399 33.79 -36.05 -8.68
CA VAL A 399 34.16 -35.10 -7.65
C VAL A 399 33.43 -35.50 -6.38
N SER A 400 34.17 -35.76 -5.32
CA SER A 400 33.63 -36.02 -3.98
C SER A 400 32.68 -34.94 -3.51
N PRO A 401 31.58 -35.27 -2.82
CA PRO A 401 30.62 -34.29 -2.35
C PRO A 401 31.25 -33.36 -1.29
N SER A 402 31.05 -32.07 -1.48
CA SER A 402 31.30 -31.08 -0.46
C SER A 402 30.36 -31.30 0.75
N PRO A 403 30.75 -30.92 1.96
CA PRO A 403 30.01 -31.24 3.17
C PRO A 403 28.62 -30.63 3.15
N GLU A 404 27.65 -31.43 3.59
CA GLU A 404 26.25 -31.02 3.80
C GLU A 404 26.15 -29.78 4.66
N PRO A 405 25.28 -28.82 4.29
CA PRO A 405 24.90 -27.77 5.22
C PRO A 405 24.08 -28.37 6.35
N SER A 406 24.41 -28.02 7.59
CA SER A 406 23.70 -28.41 8.82
C SER A 406 22.21 -28.09 8.69
N PRO A 407 21.30 -28.95 9.19
CA PRO A 407 19.89 -28.69 9.14
C PRO A 407 19.56 -27.47 10.01
N ASP A 408 19.03 -26.44 9.37
CA ASP A 408 18.47 -25.28 10.05
C ASP A 408 17.13 -25.70 10.68
N GLU A 409 17.09 -25.75 12.01
CA GLU A 409 15.99 -26.28 12.83
C GLU A 409 14.72 -25.42 12.83
N ASN A 410 14.44 -24.62 11.81
CA ASN A 410 13.27 -23.73 11.77
C ASN A 410 12.51 -23.75 10.44
N LEU A 411 12.32 -24.91 9.82
CA LEU A 411 11.29 -25.08 8.80
C LEU A 411 10.02 -25.57 9.49
N PRO A 412 8.93 -24.74 9.53
CA PRO A 412 7.66 -25.23 10.05
C PRO A 412 7.07 -26.25 9.09
N ASP A 413 6.58 -27.30 9.69
CA ASP A 413 5.81 -28.39 9.10
C ASP A 413 4.73 -27.85 8.12
N VAL A 414 4.95 -28.09 6.82
CA VAL A 414 4.01 -27.73 5.74
C VAL A 414 2.95 -28.83 5.55
N GLY A 415 2.92 -29.81 6.45
CA GLY A 415 2.22 -31.08 6.27
C GLY A 415 0.70 -31.06 6.41
N GLU A 416 0.03 -30.00 6.87
CA GLU A 416 -1.39 -30.12 7.26
C GLU A 416 -2.44 -29.40 6.42
N GLN A 417 -2.13 -28.77 5.27
CA GLN A 417 -3.14 -27.95 4.58
C GLN A 417 -3.35 -28.17 3.07
N LEU A 418 -2.95 -29.28 2.51
CA LEU A 418 -3.09 -29.56 1.07
C LEU A 418 -3.96 -30.78 0.75
N ASP A 419 -5.11 -30.92 1.42
CA ASP A 419 -6.09 -31.96 1.11
C ASP A 419 -7.08 -31.50 0.02
N ALA A 420 -6.66 -31.41 -1.24
CA ALA A 420 -7.55 -31.51 -2.42
C ALA A 420 -6.84 -31.22 -3.75
N VAL A 421 -5.78 -31.91 -4.07
CA VAL A 421 -5.45 -32.24 -5.46
C VAL A 421 -5.91 -33.69 -5.66
N ALA A 422 -6.66 -33.94 -6.70
CA ALA A 422 -7.20 -35.26 -6.95
C ALA A 422 -6.09 -36.31 -6.82
N GLU A 423 -6.26 -37.27 -5.91
CA GLU A 423 -5.37 -38.39 -5.78
C GLU A 423 -5.30 -39.11 -7.14
N GLY A 424 -4.13 -39.04 -7.81
CA GLY A 424 -3.84 -39.93 -8.92
C GLY A 424 -3.58 -39.32 -10.30
N GLU A 425 -3.47 -38.01 -10.48
CA GLU A 425 -3.05 -37.49 -11.80
C GLU A 425 -1.56 -37.78 -12.05
N ARG A 426 -1.29 -38.66 -13.05
CA ARG A 426 0.06 -39.00 -13.53
C ARG A 426 0.09 -38.92 -15.05
N ASP A 427 1.21 -38.50 -15.61
CA ASP A 427 1.51 -38.70 -17.05
C ASP A 427 2.60 -39.74 -17.17
N ASP A 428 2.31 -40.80 -17.93
CA ASP A 428 3.22 -41.95 -18.15
C ASP A 428 3.77 -41.93 -19.57
N PHE A 429 5.08 -42.06 -19.68
CA PHE A 429 5.77 -42.18 -20.95
C PHE A 429 6.62 -43.45 -20.95
N GLN A 430 6.69 -44.14 -22.08
CA GLN A 430 7.51 -45.31 -22.24
C GLN A 430 8.45 -45.14 -23.45
N PHE A 431 9.71 -45.45 -23.25
CA PHE A 431 10.77 -45.40 -24.27
C PHE A 431 11.46 -46.74 -24.37
N GLU A 432 11.66 -47.22 -25.60
CA GLU A 432 12.34 -48.49 -25.89
C GLU A 432 13.59 -48.21 -26.72
N PHE A 433 14.73 -48.73 -26.29
CA PHE A 433 15.97 -48.55 -27.00
C PHE A 433 16.96 -49.71 -26.73
N LEU A 434 17.94 -49.89 -27.64
CA LEU A 434 19.01 -50.87 -27.47
C LEU A 434 20.25 -50.17 -26.90
N PHE A 435 20.72 -50.63 -25.75
CA PHE A 435 21.96 -50.13 -25.15
C PHE A 435 22.95 -51.31 -25.05
N ARG A 436 24.09 -51.19 -25.74
CA ARG A 436 25.13 -52.24 -25.81
C ARG A 436 24.59 -53.62 -26.23
N GLY A 437 23.64 -53.65 -27.15
CA GLY A 437 23.01 -54.87 -27.63
C GLY A 437 21.93 -55.48 -26.73
N THR A 438 21.67 -54.87 -25.57
CA THR A 438 20.60 -55.30 -24.68
C THR A 438 19.39 -54.35 -24.83
N PRO A 439 18.15 -54.88 -24.97
CA PRO A 439 16.95 -54.06 -25.03
C PRO A 439 16.63 -53.46 -23.63
N TRP A 440 16.25 -52.16 -23.62
CA TRP A 440 15.86 -51.45 -22.42
C TRP A 440 14.49 -50.81 -22.63
N ILE A 441 13.67 -50.88 -21.59
CA ILE A 441 12.39 -50.16 -21.48
C ILE A 441 12.52 -49.17 -20.32
N VAL A 442 12.45 -47.86 -20.62
CA VAL A 442 12.41 -46.81 -19.62
C VAL A 442 10.99 -46.29 -19.51
N LYS A 443 10.39 -46.42 -18.34
CA LYS A 443 9.09 -45.87 -17.99
C LYS A 443 9.34 -44.61 -17.18
N LEU A 444 8.85 -43.44 -17.63
CA LEU A 444 8.90 -42.15 -16.96
C LEU A 444 7.50 -41.81 -16.47
N GLU A 445 7.31 -41.80 -15.15
CA GLU A 445 6.09 -41.37 -14.48
C GLU A 445 6.28 -39.98 -13.96
N LEU A 446 5.47 -39.01 -14.42
CA LEU A 446 5.41 -37.65 -13.88
C LEU A 446 4.25 -37.60 -12.91
N SER A 447 4.53 -37.50 -11.61
CA SER A 447 3.53 -37.42 -10.55
C SER A 447 3.25 -35.96 -10.22
N TYR A 448 1.95 -35.62 -10.11
CA TYR A 448 1.47 -34.31 -9.68
C TYR A 448 0.82 -34.39 -8.29
N ALA A 449 1.12 -35.47 -7.54
CA ALA A 449 0.65 -35.62 -6.16
C ALA A 449 1.59 -34.96 -5.18
N ASP A 450 1.00 -34.25 -4.20
CA ASP A 450 1.67 -33.37 -3.24
C ASP A 450 2.39 -34.09 -2.08
N LYS A 451 2.37 -35.43 -2.05
CA LYS A 451 2.81 -36.23 -0.87
C LYS A 451 4.08 -37.07 -1.10
N GLU A 452 4.79 -36.86 -2.20
CA GLU A 452 6.01 -37.63 -2.42
C GLU A 452 7.18 -36.97 -1.69
N SER A 453 7.85 -37.72 -0.78
CA SER A 453 9.02 -37.27 -0.03
C SER A 453 10.26 -37.07 -0.90
N ASP A 454 10.32 -37.74 -2.04
CA ASP A 454 11.45 -37.72 -2.96
C ASP A 454 11.05 -37.11 -4.30
N TRP A 455 11.77 -36.08 -4.75
CA TRP A 455 11.53 -35.44 -6.03
C TRP A 455 11.86 -36.34 -7.24
N LEU A 456 12.75 -37.37 -7.06
CA LEU A 456 13.15 -38.31 -8.06
C LEU A 456 13.31 -39.72 -7.43
N SER A 457 12.62 -40.70 -7.99
CA SER A 457 12.78 -42.11 -7.63
C SER A 457 13.13 -42.90 -8.86
N ILE A 458 14.16 -43.73 -8.79
CA ILE A 458 14.60 -44.62 -9.88
C ILE A 458 14.57 -46.06 -9.38
N GLN A 459 13.80 -46.89 -10.06
CA GLN A 459 13.70 -48.33 -9.78
C GLN A 459 14.09 -49.11 -11.02
N SER A 460 14.97 -50.11 -10.89
CA SER A 460 15.35 -50.98 -11.96
C SER A 460 14.89 -52.42 -11.69
N ARG A 461 14.34 -53.07 -12.70
CA ARG A 461 14.08 -54.51 -12.67
C ARG A 461 15.11 -55.22 -13.55
N PRO A 462 15.93 -56.14 -13.00
CA PRO A 462 16.84 -56.94 -13.81
C PRO A 462 16.04 -57.83 -14.74
N ALA A 463 16.59 -58.14 -15.92
CA ALA A 463 16.05 -59.16 -16.81
C ALA A 463 16.04 -60.51 -16.09
N ILE A 464 14.95 -61.27 -16.24
CA ILE A 464 14.81 -62.61 -15.62
C ILE A 464 15.52 -63.64 -16.45
N THR A 465 15.58 -63.47 -17.78
CA THR A 465 16.27 -64.30 -18.74
C THR A 465 16.88 -63.47 -19.88
N ASP A 466 17.96 -63.88 -20.49
CA ASP A 466 18.50 -63.25 -21.70
C ASP A 466 17.76 -63.87 -22.92
N PRO A 467 17.02 -63.15 -23.77
CA PRO A 467 17.13 -61.73 -24.15
C PRO A 467 16.02 -60.76 -23.59
N ASP A 468 15.49 -60.98 -22.41
CA ASP A 468 14.44 -60.12 -21.88
C ASP A 468 14.90 -58.66 -21.73
N PRO A 469 14.04 -57.67 -22.02
CA PRO A 469 14.38 -56.26 -21.87
C PRO A 469 14.58 -55.88 -20.38
N ARG A 470 15.55 -55.00 -20.10
CA ARG A 470 15.74 -54.42 -18.79
C ARG A 470 14.77 -53.23 -18.61
N GLU A 471 14.04 -53.29 -17.53
CA GLU A 471 13.09 -52.21 -17.23
C GLU A 471 13.66 -51.23 -16.18
N VAL A 472 13.50 -49.91 -16.45
CA VAL A 472 13.80 -48.83 -15.50
C VAL A 472 12.57 -47.96 -15.38
N LEU A 473 12.10 -47.80 -14.14
CA LEU A 473 11.06 -46.87 -13.80
C LEU A 473 11.69 -45.64 -13.19
N ILE A 474 11.46 -44.46 -13.80
CA ILE A 474 11.86 -43.15 -13.32
C ILE A 474 10.60 -42.41 -12.93
N ARG A 475 10.44 -42.06 -11.65
CA ARG A 475 9.34 -41.27 -11.18
C ARG A 475 9.85 -39.89 -10.76
N VAL A 476 9.19 -38.82 -11.25
CA VAL A 476 9.53 -37.44 -10.97
C VAL A 476 8.32 -36.76 -10.33
N ALA A 477 8.47 -36.20 -9.11
CA ALA A 477 7.46 -35.46 -8.42
C ALA A 477 7.49 -33.99 -8.88
N MET A 478 6.57 -33.63 -9.79
CA MET A 478 6.55 -32.35 -10.50
C MET A 478 6.17 -31.15 -9.64
N LEU A 479 5.60 -31.38 -8.43
CA LEU A 479 5.24 -30.35 -7.47
C LEU A 479 6.18 -30.29 -6.27
N HIS A 480 7.27 -31.07 -6.30
CA HIS A 480 8.25 -31.01 -5.24
C HIS A 480 9.00 -29.67 -5.25
N PRO A 481 9.31 -29.05 -4.08
CA PRO A 481 9.99 -27.75 -4.00
C PRO A 481 11.33 -27.65 -4.73
N PHE A 482 11.93 -28.78 -5.10
CA PHE A 482 13.18 -28.86 -5.86
C PHE A 482 13.00 -28.71 -7.39
N MET A 483 11.75 -28.77 -7.91
CA MET A 483 11.41 -28.61 -9.32
C MET A 483 10.94 -27.20 -9.63
#